data_da260c240c09a2d11b1f3b6249c2d58c
#
_entry.id   da260c240c09a2d11b1f3b6249c2d58c
#
_cell.length_a   1.000
_cell.length_b   1.000
_cell.length_c   1.000
_cell.angle_alpha   90.00
_cell.angle_beta   90.00
_cell.angle_gamma   90.00
#
_symmetry.space_group_name_H-M   'P 1'
#
loop_
_entity.id
_entity.type
_entity.pdbx_description
1 polymer ?
#
loop_
_entity_poly.entity_id
_entity_poly.type
_entity_poly.pdbx_seq_one_letter_code
_entity_poly.pdbx_strand_id
1 'polypeptide(L)'
;MIMHILGAGGQGQVLAGALRFAAEAGQPVTPLGYLDDNPSRWQTTPLGLPVLGALAAWRDIAHDALLLGIGANRRRCELYTTLTAEGAHFTAFCHPTALVGHDVVVGPGSYIGAYVILAAGSVVGANAIVHGNSVIGHHNAIGDHVHIAPGVHTAGSVNIETGAMVGIGANILPQQRIGAWAVVGAGAVVHRDVAPGVTVVGVPARPLQR
;
A
#
# COMPACT_ATOMS: atom_id res chain seq x y z
N MET A 1 -2.60 18.54 -8.56
CA MET A 1 -3.37 17.27 -8.72
C MET A 1 -4.38 17.19 -7.60
N ILE A 2 -5.66 17.18 -7.94
CA ILE A 2 -6.78 17.02 -6.99
C ILE A 2 -6.96 15.53 -6.71
N MET A 3 -6.97 15.15 -5.44
CA MET A 3 -7.03 13.75 -5.03
C MET A 3 -8.11 13.49 -3.99
N HIS A 4 -8.84 12.39 -4.18
CA HIS A 4 -9.75 11.85 -3.18
C HIS A 4 -9.30 10.48 -2.69
N ILE A 5 -9.67 10.16 -1.45
CA ILE A 5 -9.34 8.91 -0.80
C ILE A 5 -10.61 8.07 -0.68
N LEU A 6 -10.59 6.88 -1.24
CA LEU A 6 -11.69 5.92 -1.13
C LEU A 6 -11.50 5.06 0.14
N GLY A 7 -12.27 5.37 1.18
CA GLY A 7 -12.20 4.80 2.51
C GLY A 7 -11.64 5.79 3.55
N ALA A 8 -12.42 6.11 4.58
CA ALA A 8 -12.07 7.01 5.70
C ALA A 8 -11.61 6.26 6.96
N GLY A 9 -11.28 4.97 6.83
CA GLY A 9 -10.71 4.14 7.89
C GLY A 9 -9.25 4.47 8.20
N GLY A 10 -8.59 3.67 9.04
CA GLY A 10 -7.20 3.89 9.46
C GLY A 10 -6.24 4.07 8.28
N GLN A 11 -6.32 3.22 7.24
CA GLN A 11 -5.48 3.37 6.06
C GLN A 11 -5.78 4.65 5.27
N GLY A 12 -7.05 5.04 5.16
CA GLY A 12 -7.42 6.31 4.53
C GLY A 12 -6.85 7.51 5.27
N GLN A 13 -6.85 7.49 6.59
CA GLN A 13 -6.26 8.55 7.42
C GLN A 13 -4.74 8.61 7.29
N VAL A 14 -4.06 7.46 7.13
CA VAL A 14 -2.62 7.42 6.81
C VAL A 14 -2.35 8.13 5.49
N LEU A 15 -3.14 7.83 4.45
CA LEU A 15 -3.02 8.51 3.15
C LEU A 15 -3.28 10.02 3.26
N ALA A 16 -4.31 10.41 3.99
CA ALA A 16 -4.63 11.83 4.19
C ALA A 16 -3.48 12.60 4.87
N GLY A 17 -2.91 12.03 5.93
CA GLY A 17 -1.75 12.61 6.60
C GLY A 17 -0.56 12.77 5.65
N ALA A 18 -0.29 11.75 4.84
CA ALA A 18 0.80 11.76 3.86
C ALA A 18 0.58 12.80 2.74
N LEU A 19 -0.63 12.91 2.21
CA LEU A 19 -0.99 13.91 1.19
C LEU A 19 -0.91 15.34 1.73
N ARG A 20 -1.38 15.57 2.96
CA ARG A 20 -1.25 16.88 3.61
C ARG A 20 0.20 17.26 3.82
N PHE A 21 1.01 16.34 4.33
CA PHE A 21 2.45 16.57 4.46
C PHE A 21 3.10 16.92 3.11
N ALA A 22 2.73 16.20 2.04
CA ALA A 22 3.24 16.47 0.71
C ALA A 22 2.84 17.87 0.21
N ALA A 23 1.59 18.29 0.42
CA ALA A 23 1.11 19.63 0.08
C ALA A 23 1.85 20.72 0.86
N GLU A 24 2.04 20.53 2.16
CA GLU A 24 2.82 21.44 3.04
C GLU A 24 4.29 21.52 2.62
N ALA A 25 4.85 20.41 2.10
CA ALA A 25 6.19 20.34 1.52
C ALA A 25 6.30 20.93 0.09
N GLY A 26 5.23 21.53 -0.43
CA GLY A 26 5.21 22.20 -1.74
C GLY A 26 4.99 21.28 -2.94
N GLN A 27 4.62 20.02 -2.73
CA GLN A 27 4.21 19.16 -3.85
C GLN A 27 2.84 19.59 -4.40
N PRO A 28 2.59 19.48 -5.71
CA PRO A 28 1.36 19.94 -6.35
C PRO A 28 0.21 18.91 -6.15
N VAL A 29 -0.10 18.57 -4.91
CA VAL A 29 -1.19 17.69 -4.52
C VAL A 29 -2.18 18.43 -3.61
N THR A 30 -3.47 18.20 -3.83
CA THR A 30 -4.55 18.81 -3.06
C THR A 30 -5.53 17.72 -2.62
N PRO A 31 -5.41 17.19 -1.39
CA PRO A 31 -6.39 16.25 -0.86
C PRO A 31 -7.68 17.01 -0.53
N LEU A 32 -8.81 16.60 -1.10
CA LEU A 32 -10.09 17.27 -0.87
C LEU A 32 -11.00 16.55 0.12
N GLY A 33 -10.90 15.24 0.26
CA GLY A 33 -11.73 14.49 1.19
C GLY A 33 -11.73 12.99 0.96
N TYR A 34 -12.62 12.34 1.68
CA TYR A 34 -12.84 10.90 1.60
C TYR A 34 -14.19 10.59 0.98
N LEU A 35 -14.28 9.39 0.39
CA LEU A 35 -15.54 8.71 0.12
C LEU A 35 -15.56 7.41 0.94
N ASP A 36 -16.66 7.14 1.65
CA ASP A 36 -16.78 5.95 2.52
C ASP A 36 -18.23 5.48 2.54
N ASP A 37 -18.46 4.18 2.37
CA ASP A 37 -19.81 3.60 2.35
C ASP A 37 -20.47 3.54 3.74
N ASN A 38 -19.72 3.81 4.82
CA ASN A 38 -20.29 3.86 6.16
C ASN A 38 -20.92 5.24 6.44
N PRO A 39 -22.27 5.35 6.48
CA PRO A 39 -22.95 6.64 6.67
C PRO A 39 -22.60 7.32 7.99
N SER A 40 -22.20 6.56 9.02
CA SER A 40 -21.83 7.14 10.32
C SER A 40 -20.57 8.02 10.25
N ARG A 41 -19.81 7.96 9.15
CA ARG A 41 -18.61 8.78 8.92
C ARG A 41 -18.89 10.05 8.12
N TRP A 42 -20.02 10.16 7.44
CA TRP A 42 -20.27 11.29 6.50
C TRP A 42 -20.32 12.67 7.14
N GLN A 43 -20.56 12.74 8.44
CA GLN A 43 -20.56 14.01 9.18
C GLN A 43 -19.27 14.24 9.97
N THR A 44 -18.25 13.45 9.69
CA THR A 44 -16.94 13.54 10.34
C THR A 44 -15.90 14.15 9.41
N THR A 45 -14.87 14.71 10.01
CA THR A 45 -13.74 15.30 9.29
C THR A 45 -12.41 14.69 9.79
N PRO A 46 -12.15 13.39 9.55
CA PRO A 46 -10.91 12.77 10.03
C PRO A 46 -9.69 13.53 9.50
N LEU A 47 -8.78 13.90 10.38
CA LEU A 47 -7.60 14.72 10.04
C LEU A 47 -7.96 16.03 9.29
N GLY A 48 -9.14 16.59 9.54
CA GLY A 48 -9.57 17.87 8.93
C GLY A 48 -10.01 17.76 7.46
N LEU A 49 -10.15 16.55 6.91
CA LEU A 49 -10.70 16.34 5.56
C LEU A 49 -12.12 15.76 5.66
N PRO A 50 -13.11 16.32 4.92
CA PRO A 50 -14.49 15.88 5.00
C PRO A 50 -14.70 14.51 4.38
N VAL A 51 -15.68 13.75 4.89
CA VAL A 51 -16.23 12.59 4.20
C VAL A 51 -17.39 13.07 3.31
N LEU A 52 -17.20 13.01 2.00
CA LEU A 52 -18.05 13.66 1.01
C LEU A 52 -19.28 12.81 0.61
N GLY A 53 -19.27 11.51 0.93
CA GLY A 53 -20.36 10.61 0.58
C GLY A 53 -19.90 9.16 0.43
N ALA A 54 -20.75 8.34 -0.21
CA ALA A 54 -20.45 6.94 -0.51
C ALA A 54 -19.36 6.79 -1.58
N LEU A 55 -18.73 5.61 -1.62
CA LEU A 55 -17.68 5.31 -2.62
C LEU A 55 -18.18 5.57 -4.06
N ALA A 56 -19.42 5.24 -4.37
CA ALA A 56 -20.01 5.41 -5.71
C ALA A 56 -20.00 6.87 -6.21
N ALA A 57 -19.94 7.86 -5.31
CA ALA A 57 -19.90 9.28 -5.68
C ALA A 57 -18.59 9.71 -6.36
N TRP A 58 -17.60 8.83 -6.49
CA TRP A 58 -16.33 9.16 -7.12
C TRP A 58 -16.48 9.71 -8.56
N ARG A 59 -17.55 9.32 -9.28
CA ARG A 59 -17.82 9.78 -10.65
C ARG A 59 -18.36 11.21 -10.72
N ASP A 60 -19.00 11.66 -9.63
CA ASP A 60 -19.76 12.92 -9.59
C ASP A 60 -18.92 14.06 -9.01
N ILE A 61 -17.74 13.77 -8.47
CA ILE A 61 -16.85 14.75 -7.87
C ILE A 61 -15.62 14.99 -8.76
N ALA A 62 -15.21 16.25 -8.85
CA ALA A 62 -14.02 16.60 -9.62
C ALA A 62 -12.76 16.04 -8.95
N HIS A 63 -11.96 15.31 -9.70
CA HIS A 63 -10.68 14.77 -9.26
C HIS A 63 -9.75 14.50 -10.47
N ASP A 64 -8.45 14.56 -10.20
CA ASP A 64 -7.43 14.13 -11.17
C ASP A 64 -7.06 12.66 -10.95
N ALA A 65 -7.07 12.21 -9.68
CA ALA A 65 -6.73 10.84 -9.32
C ALA A 65 -7.36 10.40 -7.99
N LEU A 66 -7.41 9.09 -7.79
CA LEU A 66 -7.93 8.42 -6.61
C LEU A 66 -6.85 7.59 -5.92
N LEU A 67 -6.96 7.44 -4.59
CA LEU A 67 -6.21 6.49 -3.79
C LEU A 67 -7.16 5.60 -2.96
N LEU A 68 -6.83 4.31 -2.82
CA LEU A 68 -7.61 3.39 -2.00
C LEU A 68 -7.11 3.37 -0.56
N GLY A 69 -7.90 3.91 0.36
CA GLY A 69 -7.67 3.92 1.80
C GLY A 69 -8.17 2.65 2.52
N ILE A 70 -8.00 1.48 1.90
CA ILE A 70 -8.48 0.19 2.40
C ILE A 70 -7.29 -0.70 2.76
N GLY A 71 -7.14 -1.04 4.04
CA GLY A 71 -6.04 -1.87 4.53
C GLY A 71 -6.18 -3.37 4.19
N ALA A 72 -7.41 -3.88 4.13
CA ALA A 72 -7.67 -5.31 3.85
C ALA A 72 -7.36 -5.64 2.37
N ASN A 73 -6.33 -6.46 2.11
CA ASN A 73 -5.81 -6.74 0.76
C ASN A 73 -6.89 -7.23 -0.21
N ARG A 74 -7.70 -8.20 0.19
CA ARG A 74 -8.75 -8.76 -0.68
C ARG A 74 -9.78 -7.70 -1.06
N ARG A 75 -10.30 -6.96 -0.08
CA ARG A 75 -11.26 -5.88 -0.34
C ARG A 75 -10.66 -4.76 -1.18
N ARG A 76 -9.40 -4.40 -0.95
CA ARG A 76 -8.69 -3.41 -1.76
C ARG A 76 -8.50 -3.88 -3.21
N CYS A 77 -8.16 -5.16 -3.40
CA CYS A 77 -8.05 -5.77 -4.72
C CYS A 77 -9.39 -5.73 -5.46
N GLU A 78 -10.48 -6.18 -4.84
CA GLU A 78 -11.83 -6.16 -5.42
C GLU A 78 -12.23 -4.75 -5.86
N LEU A 79 -12.09 -3.78 -4.97
CA LEU A 79 -12.44 -2.38 -5.28
C LEU A 79 -11.57 -1.81 -6.40
N TYR A 80 -10.27 -2.03 -6.36
CA TYR A 80 -9.37 -1.56 -7.40
C TYR A 80 -9.76 -2.11 -8.77
N THR A 81 -9.99 -3.41 -8.85
CA THR A 81 -10.37 -4.09 -10.09
C THR A 81 -11.70 -3.57 -10.63
N THR A 82 -12.73 -3.48 -9.77
CA THR A 82 -14.05 -3.00 -10.15
C THR A 82 -14.00 -1.54 -10.62
N LEU A 83 -13.41 -0.66 -9.83
CA LEU A 83 -13.40 0.77 -10.13
C LEU A 83 -12.52 1.09 -11.35
N THR A 84 -11.40 0.37 -11.54
CA THR A 84 -10.58 0.51 -12.76
C THR A 84 -11.35 0.09 -14.00
N ALA A 85 -12.11 -1.00 -13.94
CA ALA A 85 -12.98 -1.44 -15.05
C ALA A 85 -14.09 -0.42 -15.35
N GLU A 86 -14.49 0.38 -14.38
CA GLU A 86 -15.45 1.48 -14.49
C GLU A 86 -14.81 2.81 -14.92
N GLY A 87 -13.50 2.82 -15.19
CA GLY A 87 -12.76 4.00 -15.67
C GLY A 87 -12.17 4.88 -14.58
N ALA A 88 -12.13 4.43 -13.32
CA ALA A 88 -11.46 5.19 -12.26
C ALA A 88 -9.96 5.30 -12.51
N HIS A 89 -9.41 6.50 -12.36
CA HIS A 89 -7.99 6.76 -12.51
C HIS A 89 -7.30 6.73 -11.14
N PHE A 90 -6.42 5.75 -10.94
CA PHE A 90 -5.56 5.64 -9.77
C PHE A 90 -4.15 6.10 -10.09
N THR A 91 -3.52 6.82 -9.16
CA THR A 91 -2.11 7.22 -9.29
C THR A 91 -1.27 6.58 -8.19
N ALA A 92 0.01 6.39 -8.45
CA ALA A 92 0.96 6.07 -7.39
C ALA A 92 1.23 7.31 -6.53
N PHE A 93 1.37 7.12 -5.23
CA PHE A 93 1.79 8.18 -4.32
C PHE A 93 2.98 7.73 -3.48
N CYS A 94 4.09 8.45 -3.62
CA CYS A 94 5.28 8.28 -2.79
C CYS A 94 5.36 9.46 -1.81
N HIS A 95 5.47 9.14 -0.50
CA HIS A 95 5.68 10.16 0.52
C HIS A 95 6.97 10.95 0.24
N PRO A 96 7.00 12.28 0.42
CA PRO A 96 8.18 13.12 0.12
C PRO A 96 9.48 12.69 0.81
N THR A 97 9.38 12.00 1.93
CA THR A 97 10.55 11.48 2.67
C THR A 97 10.95 10.05 2.25
N ALA A 98 10.27 9.45 1.30
CA ALA A 98 10.69 8.16 0.76
C ALA A 98 11.93 8.33 -0.13
N LEU A 99 12.89 7.42 0.03
CA LEU A 99 14.07 7.35 -0.84
C LEU A 99 13.82 6.34 -1.96
N VAL A 100 13.63 6.84 -3.18
CA VAL A 100 13.39 6.01 -4.35
C VAL A 100 14.67 5.98 -5.19
N GLY A 101 15.24 4.78 -5.34
CA GLY A 101 16.48 4.54 -6.07
C GLY A 101 16.32 4.63 -7.59
N HIS A 102 17.42 4.47 -8.31
CA HIS A 102 17.43 4.45 -9.77
C HIS A 102 16.69 3.22 -10.32
N ASP A 103 16.02 3.39 -11.45
CA ASP A 103 15.29 2.33 -12.17
C ASP A 103 14.19 1.66 -11.34
N VAL A 104 13.65 2.36 -10.33
CA VAL A 104 12.50 1.91 -9.56
C VAL A 104 11.21 2.27 -10.30
N VAL A 105 10.31 1.31 -10.40
CA VAL A 105 8.96 1.50 -10.96
C VAL A 105 7.93 1.29 -9.85
N VAL A 106 6.96 2.21 -9.74
CA VAL A 106 5.82 2.11 -8.81
C VAL A 106 4.52 2.15 -9.60
N GLY A 107 3.75 1.09 -9.53
CA GLY A 107 2.48 0.93 -10.25
C GLY A 107 1.36 1.81 -9.70
N PRO A 108 0.30 2.04 -10.52
CA PRO A 108 -0.79 2.95 -10.20
C PRO A 108 -1.57 2.47 -8.95
N GLY A 109 -2.09 3.41 -8.18
CA GLY A 109 -2.82 3.16 -6.94
C GLY A 109 -1.96 2.71 -5.77
N SER A 110 -0.64 2.58 -5.95
CA SER A 110 0.27 2.16 -4.89
C SER A 110 0.67 3.31 -3.99
N TYR A 111 0.83 2.99 -2.71
CA TYR A 111 1.27 3.92 -1.67
C TYR A 111 2.65 3.52 -1.13
N ILE A 112 3.59 4.44 -1.20
CA ILE A 112 4.91 4.32 -0.58
C ILE A 112 4.99 5.31 0.58
N GLY A 113 5.10 4.79 1.79
CA GLY A 113 5.02 5.54 3.04
C GLY A 113 6.27 6.33 3.39
N ALA A 114 6.18 7.08 4.50
CA ALA A 114 7.29 7.89 5.00
C ALA A 114 8.53 7.03 5.33
N TYR A 115 9.71 7.55 4.97
CA TYR A 115 11.01 6.92 5.23
C TYR A 115 11.15 5.49 4.66
N VAL A 116 10.36 5.14 3.66
CA VAL A 116 10.59 3.92 2.90
C VAL A 116 11.82 4.09 2.02
N ILE A 117 12.63 3.04 1.94
CA ILE A 117 13.72 2.96 0.97
C ILE A 117 13.33 1.90 -0.08
N LEU A 118 13.24 2.31 -1.33
CA LEU A 118 13.16 1.42 -2.49
C LEU A 118 14.51 1.42 -3.18
N ALA A 119 15.28 0.36 -3.03
CA ALA A 119 16.62 0.29 -3.63
C ALA A 119 16.53 0.05 -5.16
N ALA A 120 17.64 0.33 -5.83
CA ALA A 120 17.73 0.33 -7.29
C ALA A 120 17.18 -0.93 -7.97
N GLY A 121 16.50 -0.73 -9.10
CA GLY A 121 15.96 -1.79 -9.94
C GLY A 121 14.76 -2.54 -9.34
N SER A 122 14.17 -2.05 -8.25
CA SER A 122 12.99 -2.67 -7.65
C SER A 122 11.72 -2.24 -8.38
N VAL A 123 10.78 -3.16 -8.49
CA VAL A 123 9.47 -2.93 -9.11
C VAL A 123 8.38 -3.15 -8.06
N VAL A 124 7.47 -2.19 -7.93
CA VAL A 124 6.25 -2.29 -7.12
C VAL A 124 5.06 -2.27 -8.07
N GLY A 125 4.24 -3.29 -8.02
CA GLY A 125 3.04 -3.44 -8.84
C GLY A 125 1.93 -2.44 -8.48
N ALA A 126 0.76 -2.64 -9.05
CA ALA A 126 -0.39 -1.77 -8.85
C ALA A 126 -1.06 -1.99 -7.47
N ASN A 127 -1.64 -0.91 -6.92
CA ASN A 127 -2.45 -0.97 -5.71
C ASN A 127 -1.76 -1.66 -4.52
N ALA A 128 -0.42 -1.57 -4.46
CA ALA A 128 0.37 -2.07 -3.35
C ALA A 128 0.48 -1.00 -2.24
N ILE A 129 0.70 -1.46 -1.02
CA ILE A 129 0.95 -0.61 0.14
C ILE A 129 2.33 -0.98 0.69
N VAL A 130 3.23 -0.01 0.80
CA VAL A 130 4.50 -0.14 1.51
C VAL A 130 4.52 0.90 2.61
N HIS A 131 4.32 0.45 3.83
CA HIS A 131 4.29 1.35 5.00
C HIS A 131 5.67 1.84 5.42
N GLY A 132 5.65 2.93 6.19
CA GLY A 132 6.82 3.66 6.62
C GLY A 132 7.91 2.82 7.31
N ASN A 133 9.14 3.32 7.22
CA ASN A 133 10.35 2.69 7.75
C ASN A 133 10.65 1.29 7.18
N SER A 134 10.07 0.94 6.03
CA SER A 134 10.41 -0.32 5.34
C SER A 134 11.57 -0.12 4.38
N VAL A 135 12.43 -1.14 4.27
CA VAL A 135 13.54 -1.16 3.32
C VAL A 135 13.32 -2.29 2.33
N ILE A 136 13.13 -1.93 1.08
CA ILE A 136 13.00 -2.85 -0.04
C ILE A 136 14.34 -2.90 -0.76
N GLY A 137 15.03 -4.03 -0.66
CA GLY A 137 16.35 -4.24 -1.23
C GLY A 137 16.35 -4.16 -2.76
N HIS A 138 17.53 -4.14 -3.37
CA HIS A 138 17.70 -4.01 -4.82
C HIS A 138 17.06 -5.16 -5.61
N HIS A 139 16.54 -4.86 -6.80
CA HIS A 139 15.95 -5.82 -7.74
C HIS A 139 14.83 -6.68 -7.13
N ASN A 140 14.08 -6.11 -6.17
CA ASN A 140 12.89 -6.78 -5.65
C ASN A 140 11.72 -6.62 -6.61
N ALA A 141 10.90 -7.68 -6.70
CA ALA A 141 9.63 -7.65 -7.41
C ALA A 141 8.48 -7.75 -6.40
N ILE A 142 7.77 -6.64 -6.20
CA ILE A 142 6.59 -6.56 -5.34
C ILE A 142 5.36 -6.57 -6.24
N GLY A 143 4.54 -7.60 -6.15
CA GLY A 143 3.35 -7.79 -6.99
C GLY A 143 2.21 -6.85 -6.66
N ASP A 144 1.16 -6.92 -7.48
CA ASP A 144 -0.05 -6.13 -7.30
C ASP A 144 -0.73 -6.46 -5.97
N HIS A 145 -1.39 -5.46 -5.39
CA HIS A 145 -2.18 -5.60 -4.17
C HIS A 145 -1.40 -6.07 -2.94
N VAL A 146 -0.09 -6.15 -2.98
CA VAL A 146 0.75 -6.51 -1.82
C VAL A 146 0.59 -5.49 -0.71
N HIS A 147 0.67 -5.95 0.54
CA HIS A 147 0.70 -5.08 1.71
C HIS A 147 1.97 -5.37 2.53
N ILE A 148 2.86 -4.45 2.55
CA ILE A 148 4.06 -4.43 3.39
C ILE A 148 3.82 -3.52 4.57
N ALA A 149 3.75 -4.11 5.78
CA ALA A 149 3.51 -3.39 7.03
C ALA A 149 4.75 -2.58 7.46
N PRO A 150 4.63 -1.68 8.44
CA PRO A 150 5.76 -0.86 8.89
C PRO A 150 7.00 -1.64 9.30
N GLY A 151 8.19 -1.11 8.96
CA GLY A 151 9.46 -1.65 9.40
C GLY A 151 9.85 -3.01 8.82
N VAL A 152 9.29 -3.40 7.70
CA VAL A 152 9.68 -4.62 6.98
C VAL A 152 10.99 -4.39 6.23
N HIS A 153 11.91 -5.35 6.30
CA HIS A 153 13.15 -5.32 5.54
C HIS A 153 13.25 -6.52 4.61
N THR A 154 13.49 -6.25 3.35
CA THR A 154 13.82 -7.28 2.36
C THR A 154 15.26 -7.12 1.91
N ALA A 155 15.97 -8.21 1.73
CA ALA A 155 17.28 -8.22 1.09
C ALA A 155 17.12 -8.14 -0.45
N GLY A 156 18.20 -8.36 -1.21
CA GLY A 156 18.16 -8.26 -2.67
C GLY A 156 17.42 -9.41 -3.35
N SER A 157 16.81 -9.12 -4.50
CA SER A 157 16.18 -10.09 -5.42
C SER A 157 15.06 -10.93 -4.77
N VAL A 158 14.30 -10.33 -3.85
CA VAL A 158 13.10 -10.95 -3.26
C VAL A 158 11.92 -10.78 -4.20
N ASN A 159 11.10 -11.81 -4.33
CA ASN A 159 9.86 -11.78 -5.09
C ASN A 159 8.66 -11.96 -4.14
N ILE A 160 7.81 -10.93 -4.03
CA ILE A 160 6.56 -10.97 -3.24
C ILE A 160 5.39 -10.92 -4.21
N GLU A 161 4.66 -12.03 -4.30
CA GLU A 161 3.58 -12.17 -5.29
C GLU A 161 2.29 -11.46 -4.88
N THR A 162 1.39 -11.35 -5.85
CA THR A 162 0.10 -10.65 -5.76
C THR A 162 -0.63 -10.93 -4.45
N GLY A 163 -1.10 -9.87 -3.80
CA GLY A 163 -1.96 -9.91 -2.63
C GLY A 163 -1.29 -10.44 -1.35
N ALA A 164 -0.02 -10.78 -1.37
CA ALA A 164 0.69 -11.22 -0.17
C ALA A 164 0.72 -10.11 0.89
N MET A 165 0.76 -10.51 2.16
CA MET A 165 0.87 -9.62 3.30
C MET A 165 2.14 -9.92 4.10
N VAL A 166 2.96 -8.89 4.33
CA VAL A 166 4.16 -8.98 5.15
C VAL A 166 3.95 -8.16 6.41
N GLY A 167 3.93 -8.82 7.56
CA GLY A 167 3.64 -8.24 8.88
C GLY A 167 4.75 -7.34 9.39
N ILE A 168 4.41 -6.50 10.37
CA ILE A 168 5.31 -5.49 10.98
C ILE A 168 6.66 -6.11 11.36
N GLY A 169 7.75 -5.45 10.95
CA GLY A 169 9.11 -5.80 11.35
C GLY A 169 9.63 -7.16 10.82
N ALA A 170 8.93 -7.77 9.88
CA ALA A 170 9.42 -9.01 9.27
C ALA A 170 10.67 -8.76 8.41
N ASN A 171 11.56 -9.76 8.36
CA ASN A 171 12.79 -9.72 7.59
C ASN A 171 12.80 -10.85 6.57
N ILE A 172 13.09 -10.53 5.31
CA ILE A 172 13.12 -11.52 4.22
C ILE A 172 14.53 -11.60 3.66
N LEU A 173 15.13 -12.78 3.70
CA LEU A 173 16.49 -13.03 3.24
C LEU A 173 16.58 -12.94 1.70
N PRO A 174 17.80 -12.84 1.13
CA PRO A 174 17.97 -12.68 -0.31
C PRO A 174 17.30 -13.80 -1.13
N GLN A 175 16.78 -13.46 -2.31
CA GLN A 175 16.27 -14.38 -3.31
C GLN A 175 15.07 -15.24 -2.89
N GLN A 176 14.40 -14.89 -1.77
CA GLN A 176 13.22 -15.63 -1.34
C GLN A 176 11.97 -15.20 -2.12
N ARG A 177 11.06 -16.17 -2.32
CA ARG A 177 9.75 -15.98 -2.92
C ARG A 177 8.67 -16.07 -1.86
N ILE A 178 7.79 -15.06 -1.80
CA ILE A 178 6.57 -15.05 -1.00
C ILE A 178 5.41 -15.24 -1.95
N GLY A 179 4.78 -16.42 -1.91
CA GLY A 179 3.72 -16.80 -2.83
C GLY A 179 2.47 -15.91 -2.71
N ALA A 180 1.66 -15.91 -3.77
CA ALA A 180 0.45 -15.10 -3.84
C ALA A 180 -0.48 -15.34 -2.64
N TRP A 181 -1.00 -14.24 -2.06
CA TRP A 181 -1.89 -14.27 -0.89
C TRP A 181 -1.31 -14.95 0.36
N ALA A 182 -0.01 -15.21 0.39
CA ALA A 182 0.67 -15.68 1.58
C ALA A 182 0.71 -14.58 2.66
N VAL A 183 0.84 -14.98 3.91
CA VAL A 183 0.98 -14.07 5.05
C VAL A 183 2.27 -14.37 5.79
N VAL A 184 3.13 -13.37 5.88
CA VAL A 184 4.31 -13.39 6.75
C VAL A 184 3.93 -12.67 8.04
N GLY A 185 3.98 -13.37 9.16
CA GLY A 185 3.64 -12.82 10.47
C GLY A 185 4.61 -11.74 10.93
N ALA A 186 4.17 -10.89 11.87
CA ALA A 186 4.98 -9.84 12.44
C ALA A 186 6.30 -10.40 13.05
N GLY A 187 7.42 -9.70 12.80
CA GLY A 187 8.74 -10.08 13.30
C GLY A 187 9.33 -11.36 12.74
N ALA A 188 8.67 -12.01 11.78
CA ALA A 188 9.17 -13.27 11.21
C ALA A 188 10.45 -13.07 10.40
N VAL A 189 11.34 -14.06 10.42
CA VAL A 189 12.54 -14.11 9.57
C VAL A 189 12.39 -15.19 8.52
N VAL A 190 12.11 -14.76 7.30
CA VAL A 190 11.90 -15.66 6.16
C VAL A 190 13.25 -16.00 5.52
N HIS A 191 13.60 -17.28 5.54
CA HIS A 191 14.86 -17.81 5.01
C HIS A 191 14.65 -18.90 3.96
N ARG A 192 13.42 -19.17 3.58
CA ARG A 192 12.97 -20.11 2.53
C ARG A 192 11.71 -19.58 1.89
N ASP A 193 11.44 -20.01 0.67
CA ASP A 193 10.22 -19.70 -0.05
C ASP A 193 8.98 -20.03 0.75
N VAL A 194 7.98 -19.17 0.63
CA VAL A 194 6.65 -19.34 1.24
C VAL A 194 5.66 -19.67 0.12
N ALA A 195 4.98 -20.79 0.25
CA ALA A 195 3.99 -21.21 -0.75
C ALA A 195 2.77 -20.29 -0.78
N PRO A 196 2.05 -20.18 -1.92
CA PRO A 196 0.84 -19.37 -2.03
C PRO A 196 -0.20 -19.70 -0.96
N GLY A 197 -0.82 -18.67 -0.38
CA GLY A 197 -1.87 -18.80 0.64
C GLY A 197 -1.42 -19.29 2.01
N VAL A 198 -0.15 -19.61 2.19
CA VAL A 198 0.38 -20.09 3.49
C VAL A 198 0.66 -18.92 4.43
N THR A 199 0.36 -19.10 5.70
CA THR A 199 0.80 -18.22 6.77
C THR A 199 2.06 -18.76 7.42
N VAL A 200 3.12 -17.95 7.50
CA VAL A 200 4.36 -18.29 8.23
C VAL A 200 4.61 -17.30 9.35
N VAL A 201 5.18 -17.80 10.47
CA VAL A 201 5.48 -17.01 11.67
C VAL A 201 6.81 -17.45 12.30
N GLY A 202 7.42 -16.59 13.07
CA GLY A 202 8.56 -16.90 13.96
C GLY A 202 9.93 -16.68 13.34
N VAL A 203 10.97 -16.97 14.17
CA VAL A 203 12.39 -16.86 13.83
C VAL A 203 13.06 -18.21 14.14
N PRO A 204 13.38 -19.00 13.12
CA PRO A 204 13.09 -18.80 11.70
C PRO A 204 11.60 -19.02 11.36
N ALA A 205 11.11 -18.38 10.30
CA ALA A 205 9.71 -18.49 9.88
C ALA A 205 9.33 -19.95 9.53
N ARG A 206 8.16 -20.39 10.03
CA ARG A 206 7.59 -21.72 9.80
C ARG A 206 6.10 -21.59 9.51
N PRO A 207 5.51 -22.50 8.71
CA PRO A 207 4.07 -22.53 8.51
C PRO A 207 3.33 -22.60 9.83
N LEU A 208 2.32 -21.72 9.97
CA LEU A 208 1.42 -21.74 11.13
C LEU A 208 0.49 -22.94 10.98
N GLN A 209 0.63 -23.93 11.85
CA GLN A 209 -0.31 -25.04 11.95
C GLN A 209 -1.61 -24.52 12.59
N ARG A 210 -2.73 -24.75 11.94
CA ARG A 210 -4.08 -24.46 12.47
C ARG A 210 -4.63 -25.66 13.19
#